data_bf1a01d4838989d2fc2c753bbcb99de7
#
_entry.id   bf1a01d4838989d2fc2c753bbcb99de7
#
_cell.length_a   1.000
_cell.length_b   1.000
_cell.length_c   1.000
_cell.angle_alpha   90.00
_cell.angle_beta   90.00
_cell.angle_gamma   90.00
#
_symmetry.space_group_name_H-M   'P 1'
#
loop_
_entity.id
_entity.type
_entity.pdbx_description
1 polymer ?
#
loop_
_entity_poly.entity_id
_entity_poly.type
_entity_poly.pdbx_seq_one_letter_code
_entity_poly.pdbx_strand_id
1 'polypeptide(L)'
;MDMNGDGVQDILIGSFSGVPQWIENTKDGYVESTAVLDMNDVPVMISEFWDFEEEEWTESDKTGTTGHCSSVAAVDWDDDGDMDLLLGGYKKGGLFLRLNEGSATETKFAATNQVVNVGDKPVGFEGGMGAPRVADWDGDGLFDILIGTIRGEVVLLRNAGEKGKPSFPKMTTLVEALPGKSGSKQIKRVPIAKDGAPVGPGSSYHIEVVDYDGDGDLDLLVGGRSEWLTGPLKEPTKEELENAKRLKEESSAAYSKFAELKRAAEAEGEEELARFEASEESRELLNKYRSKRKEAIAITSDPQERGDFVWLFRRK
;
A
#
# COMPACT_ATOMS: atom_id res chain seq x y z
N MET A 1 5.13 -17.18 -8.42
CA MET A 1 6.55 -17.33 -8.77
C MET A 1 7.09 -18.60 -8.15
N ASP A 2 8.14 -19.17 -8.69
CA ASP A 2 8.81 -20.33 -8.12
C ASP A 2 10.00 -19.82 -7.30
N MET A 3 9.86 -19.83 -5.96
CA MET A 3 10.87 -19.26 -5.03
C MET A 3 11.99 -20.25 -4.72
N ASN A 4 11.74 -21.55 -4.86
CA ASN A 4 12.67 -22.61 -4.47
C ASN A 4 13.16 -23.46 -5.67
N GLY A 5 12.76 -23.11 -6.90
CA GLY A 5 13.18 -23.76 -8.14
C GLY A 5 12.66 -25.19 -8.31
N ASP A 6 11.56 -25.55 -7.65
CA ASP A 6 10.99 -26.90 -7.74
C ASP A 6 10.02 -27.08 -8.93
N GLY A 7 9.77 -26.03 -9.69
CA GLY A 7 8.89 -25.99 -10.86
C GLY A 7 7.42 -25.74 -10.53
N VAL A 8 7.08 -25.45 -9.27
CA VAL A 8 5.72 -25.12 -8.83
C VAL A 8 5.64 -23.64 -8.47
N GLN A 9 4.52 -22.99 -8.74
CA GLN A 9 4.35 -21.57 -8.45
C GLN A 9 3.96 -21.35 -6.99
N ASP A 10 4.75 -20.57 -6.29
CA ASP A 10 4.53 -20.12 -4.90
C ASP A 10 3.77 -18.80 -4.81
N ILE A 11 3.36 -18.42 -3.60
CA ILE A 11 2.72 -17.15 -3.32
C ILE A 11 3.64 -16.30 -2.45
N LEU A 12 3.96 -15.11 -2.96
CA LEU A 12 4.70 -14.07 -2.23
C LEU A 12 3.72 -12.95 -1.84
N ILE A 13 3.71 -12.56 -0.56
CA ILE A 13 2.73 -11.63 -0.01
C ILE A 13 3.43 -10.49 0.71
N GLY A 14 3.09 -9.25 0.34
CA GLY A 14 3.39 -8.06 1.14
C GLY A 14 2.45 -7.95 2.34
N SER A 15 2.92 -7.40 3.45
CA SER A 15 2.17 -7.37 4.70
C SER A 15 2.31 -6.05 5.44
N PHE A 16 1.23 -5.62 6.13
CA PHE A 16 1.28 -4.49 7.06
C PHE A 16 2.17 -4.72 8.29
N SER A 17 2.55 -5.96 8.57
CA SER A 17 3.58 -6.25 9.59
C SER A 17 4.98 -5.80 9.18
N GLY A 18 5.15 -5.43 7.92
CA GLY A 18 6.42 -4.95 7.36
C GLY A 18 7.33 -6.03 6.80
N VAL A 19 6.99 -7.29 7.03
CA VAL A 19 7.77 -8.44 6.59
C VAL A 19 7.04 -9.17 5.48
N PRO A 20 7.61 -9.34 4.28
CA PRO A 20 7.05 -10.17 3.24
C PRO A 20 6.87 -11.62 3.75
N GLN A 21 5.81 -12.25 3.30
CA GLN A 21 5.52 -13.65 3.61
C GLN A 21 5.59 -14.49 2.35
N TRP A 22 6.05 -15.70 2.50
CA TRP A 22 6.11 -16.70 1.45
C TRP A 22 5.24 -17.91 1.84
N ILE A 23 4.45 -18.38 0.89
CA ILE A 23 3.66 -19.61 1.00
C ILE A 23 4.14 -20.54 -0.10
N GLU A 24 4.85 -21.56 0.29
CA GLU A 24 5.32 -22.60 -0.63
C GLU A 24 4.13 -23.42 -1.13
N ASN A 25 4.11 -23.70 -2.42
CA ASN A 25 3.15 -24.59 -3.04
C ASN A 25 3.84 -25.92 -3.36
N THR A 26 3.50 -26.94 -2.64
CA THR A 26 4.02 -28.29 -2.83
C THR A 26 3.09 -29.14 -3.68
N LYS A 27 3.51 -30.35 -4.05
CA LYS A 27 2.65 -31.33 -4.75
C LYS A 27 1.40 -31.70 -3.95
N ASP A 28 1.43 -31.51 -2.63
CA ASP A 28 0.33 -31.78 -1.72
C ASP A 28 -0.51 -30.54 -1.38
N GLY A 29 -0.19 -29.39 -1.97
CA GLY A 29 -0.85 -28.10 -1.80
C GLY A 29 -0.01 -27.07 -1.05
N TYR A 30 -0.65 -25.94 -0.70
CA TYR A 30 0.01 -24.84 0.00
C TYR A 30 0.31 -25.18 1.46
N VAL A 31 1.52 -24.81 1.91
CA VAL A 31 1.93 -24.93 3.30
C VAL A 31 1.62 -23.66 4.10
N GLU A 32 1.90 -23.65 5.39
CA GLU A 32 1.77 -22.46 6.23
C GLU A 32 2.73 -21.35 5.77
N SER A 33 2.26 -20.08 5.82
CA SER A 33 3.09 -18.95 5.44
C SER A 33 4.26 -18.75 6.39
N THR A 34 5.42 -18.45 5.83
CA THR A 34 6.64 -18.14 6.56
C THR A 34 7.15 -16.75 6.21
N ALA A 35 7.87 -16.11 7.14
CA ALA A 35 8.54 -14.85 6.86
C ALA A 35 9.66 -15.05 5.83
N VAL A 36 9.80 -14.14 4.89
CA VAL A 36 10.97 -14.09 4.04
C VAL A 36 12.16 -13.61 4.86
N LEU A 37 13.23 -14.40 4.89
CA LEU A 37 14.44 -14.11 5.66
C LEU A 37 15.58 -13.70 4.74
N ASP A 38 16.50 -12.89 5.27
CA ASP A 38 17.77 -12.58 4.62
C ASP A 38 18.83 -13.66 4.88
N MET A 39 20.01 -13.48 4.33
CA MET A 39 21.14 -14.41 4.46
C MET A 39 21.65 -14.63 5.90
N ASN A 40 21.20 -13.80 6.85
CA ASN A 40 21.53 -13.87 8.26
C ASN A 40 20.37 -14.39 9.13
N ASP A 41 19.34 -14.98 8.50
CA ASP A 41 18.10 -15.44 9.15
C ASP A 41 17.29 -14.31 9.81
N VAL A 42 17.44 -13.06 9.32
CA VAL A 42 16.69 -11.90 9.78
C VAL A 42 15.52 -11.62 8.82
N PRO A 43 14.31 -11.34 9.33
CA PRO A 43 13.20 -10.98 8.45
C PRO A 43 13.50 -9.80 7.54
N VAL A 44 13.22 -9.97 6.24
CA VAL A 44 13.37 -8.91 5.24
C VAL A 44 12.42 -7.78 5.55
N MET A 45 12.93 -6.56 5.68
CA MET A 45 12.11 -5.36 5.92
C MET A 45 12.75 -4.11 5.34
N ILE A 46 11.94 -3.08 5.13
CA ILE A 46 12.43 -1.76 4.77
C ILE A 46 12.77 -1.01 6.05
N SER A 47 14.04 -0.68 6.24
CA SER A 47 14.55 -0.05 7.47
C SER A 47 14.77 1.47 7.35
N GLU A 48 14.83 1.99 6.14
CA GLU A 48 15.16 3.38 5.88
C GLU A 48 14.20 3.99 4.85
N PHE A 49 14.01 5.31 4.92
CA PHE A 49 13.20 6.08 3.96
C PHE A 49 13.94 7.31 3.51
N TRP A 50 13.69 7.71 2.26
CA TRP A 50 14.10 9.01 1.78
C TRP A 50 13.07 10.07 2.20
N ASP A 51 13.49 11.11 2.93
CA ASP A 51 12.69 12.29 3.21
C ASP A 51 12.82 13.28 2.05
N PHE A 52 11.73 13.46 1.27
CA PHE A 52 11.72 14.34 0.10
C PHE A 52 11.66 15.84 0.48
N GLU A 53 11.32 16.17 1.72
CA GLU A 53 11.28 17.54 2.20
C GLU A 53 12.66 17.99 2.70
N GLU A 54 13.31 17.14 3.47
CA GLU A 54 14.64 17.39 4.03
C GLU A 54 15.77 16.90 3.11
N GLU A 55 15.45 16.16 2.05
CA GLU A 55 16.39 15.54 1.11
C GLU A 55 17.45 14.67 1.79
N GLU A 56 17.06 13.89 2.81
CA GLU A 56 17.94 12.99 3.55
C GLU A 56 17.32 11.62 3.83
N TRP A 57 18.18 10.64 4.18
CA TRP A 57 17.74 9.35 4.65
C TRP A 57 17.34 9.38 6.12
N THR A 58 16.15 8.89 6.44
CA THR A 58 15.66 8.75 7.80
C THR A 58 15.46 7.28 8.14
N GLU A 59 15.93 6.88 9.32
CA GLU A 59 15.66 5.53 9.83
C GLU A 59 14.16 5.33 10.11
N SER A 60 13.72 4.09 10.03
CA SER A 60 12.43 3.64 10.52
C SER A 60 12.27 4.06 11.99
N ASP A 61 11.15 4.67 12.33
CA ASP A 61 10.89 4.99 13.73
C ASP A 61 10.81 3.69 14.56
N LYS A 62 11.28 3.77 15.80
CA LYS A 62 11.32 2.63 16.74
C LYS A 62 9.92 2.12 17.13
N THR A 63 8.86 2.76 16.64
CA THR A 63 7.47 2.37 16.88
C THR A 63 6.97 1.30 15.91
N GLY A 64 7.81 0.86 14.96
CA GLY A 64 7.52 -0.25 14.06
C GLY A 64 6.49 0.04 12.98
N THR A 65 6.06 1.29 12.83
CA THR A 65 5.03 1.65 11.82
C THR A 65 5.58 2.21 10.52
N THR A 66 6.88 2.47 10.46
CA THR A 66 7.51 3.15 9.33
C THR A 66 8.31 2.25 8.39
N GLY A 67 8.74 1.08 8.82
CA GLY A 67 9.51 0.11 8.01
C GLY A 67 8.67 -0.89 7.22
N HIS A 68 7.40 -0.60 6.97
CA HIS A 68 6.50 -1.58 6.40
C HIS A 68 6.69 -1.77 4.90
N CYS A 69 7.02 -2.99 4.48
CA CYS A 69 6.86 -3.47 3.13
C CYS A 69 5.36 -3.76 2.89
N SER A 70 4.65 -2.81 2.28
CA SER A 70 3.23 -2.99 2.01
C SER A 70 2.96 -3.84 0.77
N SER A 71 3.96 -3.97 -0.11
CA SER A 71 3.86 -4.70 -1.37
C SER A 71 5.22 -5.30 -1.73
N VAL A 72 5.20 -6.43 -2.41
CA VAL A 72 6.40 -7.11 -2.90
C VAL A 72 6.13 -7.66 -4.30
N ALA A 73 7.13 -7.58 -5.17
CA ALA A 73 7.15 -8.25 -6.46
C ALA A 73 8.50 -8.99 -6.59
N ALA A 74 8.51 -10.03 -7.40
CA ALA A 74 9.72 -10.74 -7.74
C ALA A 74 10.16 -10.39 -9.15
N VAL A 75 11.46 -10.32 -9.36
CA VAL A 75 12.09 -9.99 -10.63
C VAL A 75 13.50 -10.55 -10.63
N ASP A 76 13.95 -11.10 -11.75
CA ASP A 76 15.36 -11.38 -11.99
C ASP A 76 16.02 -10.04 -12.38
N TRP A 77 16.57 -9.34 -11.38
CA TRP A 77 16.99 -7.95 -11.53
C TRP A 77 18.32 -7.82 -12.26
N ASP A 78 19.23 -8.70 -11.95
CA ASP A 78 20.60 -8.68 -12.50
C ASP A 78 20.86 -9.75 -13.57
N ASP A 79 19.81 -10.49 -13.97
CA ASP A 79 19.81 -11.48 -15.04
C ASP A 79 20.75 -12.68 -14.74
N ASP A 80 20.79 -13.08 -13.49
CA ASP A 80 21.57 -14.24 -13.07
C ASP A 80 20.75 -15.55 -13.02
N GLY A 81 19.44 -15.46 -13.24
CA GLY A 81 18.50 -16.57 -13.36
C GLY A 81 17.81 -16.93 -12.07
N ASP A 82 18.00 -16.16 -11.00
CA ASP A 82 17.22 -16.30 -9.77
C ASP A 82 16.31 -15.08 -9.52
N MET A 83 15.45 -15.16 -8.51
CA MET A 83 14.46 -14.14 -8.26
C MET A 83 14.86 -13.26 -7.10
N ASP A 84 14.97 -11.97 -7.39
CA ASP A 84 15.14 -10.89 -6.43
C ASP A 84 13.80 -10.35 -5.95
N LEU A 85 13.81 -9.53 -4.89
CA LEU A 85 12.62 -8.90 -4.35
C LEU A 85 12.61 -7.40 -4.59
N LEU A 86 11.56 -6.92 -5.23
CA LEU A 86 11.23 -5.51 -5.32
C LEU A 86 10.20 -5.17 -4.24
N LEU A 87 10.60 -4.37 -3.27
CA LEU A 87 9.84 -4.04 -2.07
C LEU A 87 9.22 -2.65 -2.21
N GLY A 88 7.90 -2.57 -2.06
CA GLY A 88 7.16 -1.30 -2.04
C GLY A 88 6.94 -0.80 -0.62
N GLY A 89 7.45 0.40 -0.29
CA GLY A 89 7.34 1.02 1.02
C GLY A 89 5.97 1.62 1.29
N TYR A 90 5.49 1.50 2.53
CA TYR A 90 4.23 2.11 2.98
C TYR A 90 4.34 3.64 3.08
N LYS A 91 5.35 4.14 3.79
CA LYS A 91 5.56 5.56 4.02
C LYS A 91 6.41 6.14 2.89
N LYS A 92 5.97 7.28 2.32
CA LYS A 92 6.64 7.97 1.21
C LYS A 92 6.80 7.15 -0.10
N GLY A 93 6.30 5.89 -0.15
CA GLY A 93 6.17 5.12 -1.38
C GLY A 93 7.48 4.71 -2.07
N GLY A 94 8.58 4.62 -1.33
CA GLY A 94 9.87 4.21 -1.89
C GLY A 94 9.85 2.79 -2.43
N LEU A 95 10.71 2.52 -3.41
CA LEU A 95 10.99 1.17 -3.89
C LEU A 95 12.41 0.76 -3.51
N PHE A 96 12.53 -0.48 -3.05
CA PHE A 96 13.78 -1.06 -2.59
C PHE A 96 13.97 -2.43 -3.23
N LEU A 97 15.19 -2.69 -3.64
CA LEU A 97 15.62 -3.97 -4.16
C LEU A 97 16.31 -4.77 -3.06
N ARG A 98 16.04 -6.05 -3.00
CA ARG A 98 16.73 -7.04 -2.18
C ARG A 98 17.24 -8.12 -3.13
N LEU A 99 18.53 -8.12 -3.44
CA LEU A 99 19.10 -9.15 -4.30
C LEU A 99 19.11 -10.52 -3.61
N ASN A 100 18.89 -11.55 -4.39
CA ASN A 100 19.14 -12.92 -4.01
C ASN A 100 20.61 -13.23 -4.34
N GLU A 101 21.46 -13.40 -3.33
CA GLU A 101 22.87 -13.75 -3.49
C GLU A 101 23.10 -15.28 -3.42
N GLY A 102 22.01 -16.03 -3.51
CA GLY A 102 22.01 -17.49 -3.45
C GLY A 102 21.93 -18.16 -4.82
N SER A 103 20.78 -18.73 -5.11
CA SER A 103 20.48 -19.35 -6.41
C SER A 103 18.97 -19.52 -6.55
N ALA A 104 18.51 -19.88 -7.76
CA ALA A 104 17.11 -20.16 -8.05
C ALA A 104 16.49 -21.27 -7.17
N THR A 105 17.30 -22.13 -6.57
CA THR A 105 16.83 -23.25 -5.73
C THR A 105 17.16 -23.12 -4.25
N GLU A 106 18.00 -22.15 -3.88
CA GLU A 106 18.38 -21.86 -2.50
C GLU A 106 18.51 -20.35 -2.33
N THR A 107 17.38 -19.69 -2.05
CA THR A 107 17.31 -18.24 -1.91
C THR A 107 18.09 -17.75 -0.68
N LYS A 108 18.94 -16.72 -0.88
CA LYS A 108 19.71 -16.04 0.18
C LYS A 108 19.67 -14.54 -0.07
N PHE A 109 18.61 -13.91 0.37
CA PHE A 109 18.48 -12.47 0.15
C PHE A 109 19.55 -11.67 0.88
N ALA A 110 20.10 -10.67 0.21
CA ALA A 110 21.10 -9.77 0.78
C ALA A 110 20.62 -9.16 2.12
N ALA A 111 21.56 -8.86 3.02
CA ALA A 111 21.25 -8.30 4.34
C ALA A 111 20.72 -6.85 4.28
N THR A 112 20.96 -6.13 3.18
CA THR A 112 20.61 -4.72 3.03
C THR A 112 19.76 -4.45 1.79
N ASN A 113 18.91 -3.43 1.87
CA ASN A 113 18.16 -2.95 0.72
C ASN A 113 19.03 -2.07 -0.17
N GLN A 114 18.80 -2.14 -1.48
CA GLN A 114 19.28 -1.16 -2.45
C GLN A 114 18.11 -0.28 -2.86
N VAL A 115 18.34 1.01 -3.05
CA VAL A 115 17.29 1.96 -3.43
C VAL A 115 17.10 1.95 -4.94
N VAL A 116 15.85 1.87 -5.38
CA VAL A 116 15.49 2.07 -6.78
C VAL A 116 15.35 3.56 -7.06
N ASN A 117 16.11 4.05 -8.04
CA ASN A 117 16.13 5.46 -8.42
C ASN A 117 15.39 5.72 -9.73
N VAL A 118 14.86 6.95 -9.85
CA VAL A 118 14.42 7.54 -11.12
C VAL A 118 15.33 8.73 -11.42
N GLY A 119 16.14 8.61 -12.46
CA GLY A 119 17.27 9.53 -12.66
C GLY A 119 18.22 9.46 -11.45
N ASP A 120 18.46 10.60 -10.84
CA ASP A 120 19.40 10.71 -9.71
C ASP A 120 18.69 10.71 -8.34
N LYS A 121 17.37 10.48 -8.28
CA LYS A 121 16.59 10.54 -7.03
C LYS A 121 15.90 9.21 -6.73
N PRO A 122 15.74 8.87 -5.45
CA PRO A 122 14.93 7.73 -5.05
C PRO A 122 13.50 7.80 -5.59
N VAL A 123 12.95 6.65 -5.98
CA VAL A 123 11.51 6.55 -6.28
C VAL A 123 10.70 6.93 -5.05
N GLY A 124 9.66 7.73 -5.24
CA GLY A 124 8.73 8.08 -4.17
C GLY A 124 7.43 8.66 -4.68
N PHE A 125 6.39 8.52 -3.86
CA PHE A 125 5.03 8.94 -4.20
C PHE A 125 4.43 9.76 -3.07
N GLU A 126 3.76 10.85 -3.42
CA GLU A 126 3.01 11.64 -2.44
C GLU A 126 1.89 10.77 -1.83
N GLY A 127 1.90 10.66 -0.49
CA GLY A 127 0.94 9.82 0.25
C GLY A 127 1.45 8.42 0.58
N GLY A 128 2.59 8.01 0.03
CA GLY A 128 3.17 6.69 0.27
C GLY A 128 2.48 5.56 -0.51
N MET A 129 2.81 4.34 -0.16
CA MET A 129 2.33 3.07 -0.73
C MET A 129 2.51 2.97 -2.25
N GLY A 130 3.55 2.26 -2.67
CA GLY A 130 3.73 1.82 -4.04
C GLY A 130 3.53 0.32 -4.15
N ALA A 131 2.63 -0.14 -5.01
CA ALA A 131 2.44 -1.55 -5.33
C ALA A 131 3.05 -1.85 -6.69
N PRO A 132 4.31 -2.33 -6.74
CA PRO A 132 4.99 -2.59 -8.00
C PRO A 132 4.47 -3.86 -8.69
N ARG A 133 4.50 -3.82 -10.02
CA ARG A 133 4.44 -4.95 -10.93
C ARG A 133 5.55 -4.82 -11.94
N VAL A 134 6.08 -5.95 -12.35
CA VAL A 134 7.18 -6.03 -13.31
C VAL A 134 6.67 -6.71 -14.58
N ALA A 135 6.88 -6.08 -15.71
CA ALA A 135 6.50 -6.61 -17.03
C ALA A 135 7.32 -5.93 -18.13
N ASP A 136 7.53 -6.60 -19.22
CA ASP A 136 8.02 -5.97 -20.47
C ASP A 136 6.84 -5.21 -21.10
N TRP A 137 6.66 -3.95 -20.66
CA TRP A 137 5.49 -3.16 -21.02
C TRP A 137 5.47 -2.74 -22.48
N ASP A 138 6.59 -2.46 -23.06
CA ASP A 138 6.68 -1.97 -24.44
C ASP A 138 7.23 -2.98 -25.45
N GLY A 139 7.53 -4.20 -25.02
CA GLY A 139 7.94 -5.31 -25.88
C GLY A 139 9.39 -5.22 -26.34
N ASP A 140 10.23 -4.49 -25.61
CA ASP A 140 11.65 -4.32 -25.98
C ASP A 140 12.57 -5.42 -25.41
N GLY A 141 12.01 -6.34 -24.62
CA GLY A 141 12.72 -7.48 -24.02
C GLY A 141 13.34 -7.16 -22.67
N LEU A 142 13.17 -5.95 -22.15
CA LEU A 142 13.57 -5.54 -20.81
C LEU A 142 12.34 -5.45 -19.90
N PHE A 143 12.52 -5.70 -18.62
CA PHE A 143 11.43 -5.46 -17.69
C PHE A 143 11.29 -3.98 -17.37
N ASP A 144 10.04 -3.52 -17.29
CA ASP A 144 9.64 -2.23 -16.77
C ASP A 144 8.98 -2.41 -15.40
N ILE A 145 8.86 -1.31 -14.64
CA ILE A 145 8.14 -1.31 -13.37
C ILE A 145 6.90 -0.44 -13.48
N LEU A 146 5.74 -1.05 -13.26
CA LEU A 146 4.47 -0.34 -13.15
C LEU A 146 4.08 -0.26 -11.67
N ILE A 147 3.61 0.89 -11.22
CA ILE A 147 3.34 1.12 -9.81
C ILE A 147 1.97 1.74 -9.63
N GLY A 148 1.10 1.03 -8.91
CA GLY A 148 -0.14 1.60 -8.39
C GLY A 148 0.13 2.36 -7.10
N THR A 149 -0.39 3.59 -6.97
CA THR A 149 -0.18 4.44 -5.80
C THR A 149 -1.45 4.61 -4.97
N ILE A 150 -1.32 4.94 -3.69
CA ILE A 150 -2.46 5.18 -2.80
C ILE A 150 -3.39 6.31 -3.29
N ARG A 151 -2.92 7.16 -4.18
CA ARG A 151 -3.69 8.31 -4.73
C ARG A 151 -4.41 8.02 -6.04
N GLY A 152 -4.17 6.87 -6.65
CA GLY A 152 -4.82 6.55 -7.82
C GLY A 152 -4.10 6.69 -9.12
N GLU A 153 -2.93 7.00 -9.01
CA GLU A 153 -2.06 7.01 -10.16
C GLU A 153 -1.60 5.60 -10.46
N VAL A 154 -1.44 5.31 -11.72
CA VAL A 154 -0.56 4.24 -12.17
C VAL A 154 0.58 4.88 -12.92
N VAL A 155 1.80 4.63 -12.46
CA VAL A 155 3.00 5.18 -13.08
C VAL A 155 3.86 4.06 -13.65
N LEU A 156 4.57 4.41 -14.71
CA LEU A 156 5.52 3.54 -15.41
C LEU A 156 6.94 4.08 -15.21
N LEU A 157 7.82 3.23 -14.76
CA LEU A 157 9.27 3.37 -14.85
C LEU A 157 9.74 2.52 -16.02
N ARG A 158 9.91 3.14 -17.19
CA ARG A 158 10.43 2.45 -18.35
C ARG A 158 11.92 2.19 -18.18
N ASN A 159 12.32 0.94 -18.35
CA ASN A 159 13.71 0.55 -18.35
C ASN A 159 14.39 0.99 -19.66
N ALA A 160 15.39 1.84 -19.56
CA ALA A 160 16.22 2.29 -20.69
C ALA A 160 17.68 1.81 -20.55
N GLY A 161 17.90 0.83 -19.68
CA GLY A 161 19.21 0.21 -19.44
C GLY A 161 19.47 -0.96 -20.36
N GLU A 162 20.15 -1.94 -19.80
CA GLU A 162 20.48 -3.21 -20.46
C GLU A 162 20.01 -4.35 -19.54
N LYS A 163 19.93 -5.56 -20.09
CA LYS A 163 19.62 -6.78 -19.35
C LYS A 163 20.60 -6.94 -18.17
N GLY A 164 20.09 -7.17 -16.96
CA GLY A 164 20.87 -7.21 -15.73
C GLY A 164 21.41 -5.86 -15.22
N LYS A 165 21.12 -4.76 -15.90
CA LYS A 165 21.51 -3.41 -15.50
C LYS A 165 20.41 -2.40 -15.79
N PRO A 166 19.26 -2.51 -15.12
CA PRO A 166 18.12 -1.64 -15.37
C PRO A 166 18.44 -0.18 -15.04
N SER A 167 17.85 0.73 -15.81
CA SER A 167 17.97 2.17 -15.64
C SER A 167 16.65 2.84 -15.94
N PHE A 168 16.17 3.65 -15.00
CA PHE A 168 14.87 4.32 -15.08
C PHE A 168 15.06 5.85 -15.11
N PRO A 169 15.25 6.45 -16.30
CA PRO A 169 15.58 7.88 -16.39
C PRO A 169 14.43 8.81 -16.02
N LYS A 170 13.19 8.32 -16.10
CA LYS A 170 11.99 9.10 -15.79
C LYS A 170 10.81 8.22 -15.37
N MET A 171 9.88 8.84 -14.64
CA MET A 171 8.57 8.31 -14.32
C MET A 171 7.53 8.90 -15.27
N THR A 172 6.62 8.06 -15.78
CA THR A 172 5.53 8.46 -16.67
C THR A 172 4.20 8.04 -16.07
N THR A 173 3.24 8.95 -15.95
CA THR A 173 1.90 8.61 -15.47
C THR A 173 1.09 7.99 -16.60
N LEU A 174 0.59 6.78 -16.40
CA LEU A 174 -0.31 6.07 -17.31
C LEU A 174 -1.78 6.30 -16.96
N VAL A 175 -2.09 6.34 -15.68
CA VAL A 175 -3.42 6.64 -15.15
C VAL A 175 -3.29 7.78 -14.16
N GLU A 176 -3.96 8.88 -14.42
CA GLU A 176 -3.93 10.05 -13.55
C GLU A 176 -4.74 9.81 -12.27
N ALA A 177 -4.23 10.33 -11.15
CA ALA A 177 -5.01 10.41 -9.93
C ALA A 177 -6.28 11.21 -10.17
N LEU A 178 -7.39 10.71 -9.65
CA LEU A 178 -8.61 11.52 -9.65
C LEU A 178 -8.41 12.77 -8.80
N PRO A 179 -9.00 13.92 -9.21
CA PRO A 179 -8.83 15.18 -8.49
C PRO A 179 -9.29 15.05 -7.04
N GLY A 180 -8.36 15.08 -6.11
CA GLY A 180 -8.63 14.99 -4.69
C GLY A 180 -7.34 15.21 -3.89
N LYS A 181 -7.41 15.85 -2.73
CA LYS A 181 -6.28 15.91 -1.81
C LYS A 181 -6.48 14.84 -0.74
N SER A 182 -5.60 13.86 -0.73
CA SER A 182 -5.41 13.00 0.44
C SER A 182 -4.92 13.87 1.60
N GLY A 183 -5.59 13.81 2.74
CA GLY A 183 -5.05 14.29 4.02
C GLY A 183 -5.39 15.69 4.48
N SER A 184 -5.98 16.59 3.73
CA SER A 184 -6.43 17.90 4.26
C SER A 184 -7.58 18.56 3.52
N LYS A 185 -8.59 18.82 4.26
CA LYS A 185 -9.65 19.87 4.19
C LYS A 185 -10.49 20.10 2.93
N GLN A 186 -10.18 19.59 1.76
CA GLN A 186 -11.09 19.61 0.62
C GLN A 186 -10.76 18.47 -0.35
N ILE A 187 -11.43 17.35 -0.22
CA ILE A 187 -11.49 16.36 -1.29
C ILE A 187 -12.26 17.03 -2.45
N LYS A 188 -11.56 17.42 -3.50
CA LYS A 188 -12.22 17.72 -4.77
C LYS A 188 -12.66 16.38 -5.35
N ARG A 189 -13.94 16.20 -5.48
CA ARG A 189 -14.61 14.92 -5.61
C ARG A 189 -14.55 14.40 -7.01
N VAL A 190 -14.44 13.09 -7.07
CA VAL A 190 -14.48 12.30 -8.28
C VAL A 190 -15.68 12.67 -9.12
N PRO A 191 -15.52 13.08 -10.40
CA PRO A 191 -16.65 13.27 -11.28
C PRO A 191 -17.46 11.98 -11.37
N ILE A 192 -18.76 12.06 -11.08
CA ILE A 192 -19.67 10.92 -11.27
C ILE A 192 -20.03 10.87 -12.75
N ALA A 193 -19.94 9.69 -13.36
CA ALA A 193 -20.47 9.47 -14.70
C ALA A 193 -22.00 9.70 -14.72
N LYS A 194 -22.58 9.89 -15.89
CA LYS A 194 -24.02 10.14 -16.06
C LYS A 194 -24.91 9.02 -15.50
N ASP A 195 -24.36 7.81 -15.36
CA ASP A 195 -25.01 6.63 -14.77
C ASP A 195 -24.83 6.51 -13.26
N GLY A 196 -24.17 7.48 -12.62
CA GLY A 196 -23.92 7.49 -11.19
C GLY A 196 -22.72 6.69 -10.73
N ALA A 197 -21.97 6.06 -11.64
CA ALA A 197 -20.73 5.33 -11.32
C ALA A 197 -19.51 6.26 -11.27
N PRO A 198 -18.48 5.97 -10.46
CA PRO A 198 -17.23 6.69 -10.49
C PRO A 198 -16.52 6.49 -11.84
N VAL A 199 -15.84 7.54 -12.31
CA VAL A 199 -15.20 7.55 -13.64
C VAL A 199 -13.80 6.97 -13.67
N GLY A 200 -13.28 6.55 -12.53
CA GLY A 200 -11.96 5.97 -12.40
C GLY A 200 -11.60 5.64 -10.96
N PRO A 201 -10.42 5.11 -10.78
CA PRO A 201 -9.95 4.70 -9.46
C PRO A 201 -9.71 5.92 -8.55
N GLY A 202 -10.06 5.86 -7.27
CA GLY A 202 -9.96 6.92 -6.24
C GLY A 202 -8.89 6.70 -5.16
N SER A 203 -8.59 5.49 -4.73
CA SER A 203 -7.53 5.19 -3.75
C SER A 203 -7.20 3.71 -3.62
N SER A 204 -5.96 3.38 -3.17
CA SER A 204 -5.45 2.03 -2.82
C SER A 204 -5.45 1.04 -3.98
N TYR A 205 -4.32 0.89 -4.67
CA TYR A 205 -4.28 0.11 -5.89
C TYR A 205 -3.39 -1.09 -5.78
N HIS A 206 -4.03 -2.18 -6.17
CA HIS A 206 -3.33 -3.30 -6.76
C HIS A 206 -3.57 -3.22 -8.27
N ILE A 207 -2.50 -3.28 -9.03
CA ILE A 207 -2.54 -3.36 -10.48
C ILE A 207 -2.14 -4.75 -10.92
N GLU A 208 -2.67 -5.17 -12.05
CA GLU A 208 -2.22 -6.35 -12.77
C GLU A 208 -1.99 -5.98 -14.22
N VAL A 209 -0.97 -6.58 -14.82
CA VAL A 209 -0.55 -6.32 -16.20
C VAL A 209 -0.80 -7.61 -16.99
N VAL A 210 -1.65 -7.54 -18.00
CA VAL A 210 -2.09 -8.71 -18.76
C VAL A 210 -2.55 -8.30 -20.16
N ASP A 211 -2.30 -9.11 -21.16
CA ASP A 211 -2.96 -9.00 -22.45
C ASP A 211 -4.42 -9.50 -22.28
N TYR A 212 -5.34 -8.57 -21.98
CA TYR A 212 -6.72 -8.91 -21.61
C TYR A 212 -7.59 -9.27 -22.81
N ASP A 213 -7.35 -8.67 -23.96
CA ASP A 213 -8.18 -8.91 -25.17
C ASP A 213 -7.48 -9.75 -26.24
N GLY A 214 -6.24 -10.17 -26.00
CA GLY A 214 -5.48 -11.09 -26.85
C GLY A 214 -4.93 -10.42 -28.11
N ASP A 215 -4.74 -9.09 -28.10
CA ASP A 215 -4.21 -8.34 -29.23
C ASP A 215 -2.66 -8.27 -29.28
N GLY A 216 -2.01 -8.78 -28.22
CA GLY A 216 -0.55 -8.84 -28.07
C GLY A 216 0.03 -7.64 -27.30
N ASP A 217 -0.75 -6.62 -27.02
CA ASP A 217 -0.36 -5.49 -26.14
C ASP A 217 -0.78 -5.75 -24.70
N LEU A 218 0.05 -5.35 -23.74
CA LEU A 218 -0.30 -5.48 -22.32
C LEU A 218 -1.26 -4.38 -21.89
N ASP A 219 -2.33 -4.78 -21.20
CA ASP A 219 -3.34 -3.93 -20.60
C ASP A 219 -3.15 -3.79 -19.08
N LEU A 220 -3.88 -2.86 -18.47
CA LEU A 220 -3.90 -2.68 -17.02
C LEU A 220 -5.27 -3.03 -16.43
N LEU A 221 -5.28 -3.95 -15.48
CA LEU A 221 -6.36 -4.12 -14.52
C LEU A 221 -6.01 -3.36 -13.24
N VAL A 222 -6.84 -2.41 -12.85
CA VAL A 222 -6.59 -1.54 -11.71
C VAL A 222 -7.68 -1.75 -10.67
N GLY A 223 -7.34 -2.42 -9.57
CA GLY A 223 -8.22 -2.61 -8.43
C GLY A 223 -8.14 -1.45 -7.45
N GLY A 224 -9.24 -0.90 -7.01
CA GLY A 224 -9.22 0.22 -6.07
C GLY A 224 -10.59 0.63 -5.56
N ARG A 225 -10.56 1.52 -4.58
CA ARG A 225 -11.76 2.10 -3.99
C ARG A 225 -12.03 3.48 -4.56
N SER A 226 -13.29 3.78 -4.82
CA SER A 226 -13.73 5.13 -5.16
C SER A 226 -14.85 5.59 -4.25
N GLU A 227 -14.90 6.90 -4.06
CA GLU A 227 -15.95 7.56 -3.31
C GLU A 227 -16.63 8.58 -4.23
N TRP A 228 -17.95 8.67 -4.18
CA TRP A 228 -18.72 9.60 -5.00
C TRP A 228 -19.85 10.23 -4.22
N LEU A 229 -20.27 11.43 -4.66
CA LEU A 229 -21.39 12.14 -4.08
C LEU A 229 -22.72 11.53 -4.50
N THR A 230 -23.61 11.31 -3.52
CA THR A 230 -25.00 10.89 -3.74
C THR A 230 -26.02 12.03 -3.57
N GLY A 231 -25.52 13.24 -3.32
CA GLY A 231 -26.36 14.43 -3.14
C GLY A 231 -25.58 15.74 -3.16
N PRO A 232 -26.23 16.87 -2.93
CA PRO A 232 -25.58 18.17 -2.92
C PRO A 232 -24.59 18.28 -1.76
N LEU A 233 -23.60 19.15 -1.94
CA LEU A 233 -22.65 19.51 -0.89
C LEU A 233 -23.39 20.08 0.31
N LYS A 234 -22.97 19.67 1.51
CA LYS A 234 -23.46 20.29 2.73
C LYS A 234 -22.80 21.66 2.95
N GLU A 235 -23.57 22.59 3.36
CA GLU A 235 -23.12 23.91 3.83
C GLU A 235 -23.52 24.07 5.30
N PRO A 236 -22.80 23.43 6.25
CA PRO A 236 -23.16 23.48 7.65
C PRO A 236 -23.12 24.91 8.17
N THR A 237 -24.13 25.28 8.94
CA THR A 237 -24.20 26.56 9.66
C THR A 237 -23.06 26.65 10.71
N LYS A 238 -22.82 27.85 11.19
CA LYS A 238 -21.83 28.09 12.25
C LYS A 238 -22.15 27.28 13.52
N GLU A 239 -23.42 27.22 13.90
CA GLU A 239 -23.89 26.44 15.05
C GLU A 239 -23.67 24.94 14.87
N GLU A 240 -23.98 24.39 13.69
CA GLU A 240 -23.71 23.01 13.35
C GLU A 240 -22.19 22.67 13.38
N LEU A 241 -21.35 23.57 12.91
CA LEU A 241 -19.89 23.40 12.98
C LEU A 241 -19.39 23.40 14.42
N GLU A 242 -19.91 24.28 15.29
CA GLU A 242 -19.58 24.28 16.72
C GLU A 242 -20.06 22.99 17.41
N ASN A 243 -21.26 22.53 17.08
CA ASN A 243 -21.77 21.24 17.57
C ASN A 243 -20.89 20.07 17.10
N ALA A 244 -20.53 20.02 15.83
CA ALA A 244 -19.63 18.98 15.31
C ALA A 244 -18.26 18.99 15.98
N LYS A 245 -17.72 20.16 16.30
CA LYS A 245 -16.47 20.30 17.06
C LYS A 245 -16.61 19.70 18.46
N ARG A 246 -17.67 20.06 19.20
CA ARG A 246 -17.94 19.49 20.52
C ARG A 246 -18.08 17.98 20.48
N LEU A 247 -18.81 17.42 19.52
CA LEU A 247 -18.96 15.98 19.35
C LEU A 247 -17.62 15.27 19.06
N LYS A 248 -16.73 15.91 18.30
CA LYS A 248 -15.37 15.40 18.07
C LYS A 248 -14.53 15.39 19.35
N GLU A 249 -14.64 16.44 20.16
CA GLU A 249 -13.96 16.52 21.45
C GLU A 249 -14.46 15.43 22.41
N GLU A 250 -15.78 15.24 22.53
CA GLU A 250 -16.37 14.15 23.31
C GLU A 250 -15.94 12.76 22.84
N SER A 251 -15.90 12.56 21.53
CA SER A 251 -15.41 11.33 20.91
C SER A 251 -13.94 11.08 21.26
N SER A 252 -13.07 12.10 21.08
CA SER A 252 -11.65 11.98 21.37
C SER A 252 -11.38 11.71 22.85
N ALA A 253 -12.12 12.34 23.76
CA ALA A 253 -11.99 12.11 25.19
C ALA A 253 -12.38 10.66 25.58
N ALA A 254 -13.44 10.12 24.98
CA ALA A 254 -13.83 8.73 25.19
C ALA A 254 -12.75 7.74 24.72
N TYR A 255 -12.17 7.98 23.54
CA TYR A 255 -11.09 7.15 23.01
C TYR A 255 -9.79 7.27 23.83
N SER A 256 -9.43 8.48 24.27
CA SER A 256 -8.24 8.68 25.11
C SER A 256 -8.37 7.92 26.43
N LYS A 257 -9.58 7.95 27.04
CA LYS A 257 -9.83 7.18 28.27
C LYS A 257 -9.77 5.67 28.04
N PHE A 258 -10.36 5.20 26.95
CA PHE A 258 -10.25 3.78 26.55
C PHE A 258 -8.79 3.37 26.38
N ALA A 259 -7.98 4.16 25.64
CA ALA A 259 -6.57 3.88 25.39
C ALA A 259 -5.71 3.92 26.66
N GLU A 260 -6.03 4.81 27.61
CA GLU A 260 -5.38 4.85 28.94
C GLU A 260 -5.64 3.58 29.73
N LEU A 261 -6.92 3.17 29.83
CA LEU A 261 -7.31 1.98 30.58
C LEU A 261 -6.78 0.68 29.94
N LYS A 262 -6.79 0.63 28.61
CA LYS A 262 -6.21 -0.50 27.85
C LYS A 262 -4.72 -0.65 28.16
N ARG A 263 -3.93 0.44 28.11
CA ARG A 263 -2.50 0.39 28.44
C ARG A 263 -2.25 0.00 29.89
N ALA A 264 -3.10 0.43 30.83
CA ALA A 264 -2.98 0.01 32.22
C ALA A 264 -3.21 -1.49 32.37
N ALA A 265 -4.23 -2.05 31.72
CA ALA A 265 -4.51 -3.47 31.71
C ALA A 265 -3.41 -4.28 31.01
N GLU A 266 -2.85 -3.78 29.91
CA GLU A 266 -1.70 -4.38 29.22
C GLU A 266 -0.47 -4.48 30.14
N ALA A 267 -0.24 -3.47 30.98
CA ALA A 267 0.88 -3.45 31.93
C ALA A 267 0.69 -4.46 33.08
N GLU A 268 -0.54 -4.85 33.41
CA GLU A 268 -0.87 -5.86 34.41
C GLU A 268 -0.82 -7.29 33.87
N GLY A 269 -0.89 -7.49 32.54
CA GLY A 269 -0.75 -8.76 31.86
C GLY A 269 -1.93 -9.16 30.97
N GLU A 270 -1.76 -10.26 30.22
CA GLU A 270 -2.72 -10.70 29.20
C GLU A 270 -4.12 -11.01 29.77
N GLU A 271 -4.20 -11.56 30.97
CA GLU A 271 -5.49 -11.90 31.60
C GLU A 271 -6.29 -10.63 31.94
N GLU A 272 -5.64 -9.60 32.47
CA GLU A 272 -6.28 -8.32 32.78
C GLU A 272 -6.67 -7.55 31.51
N LEU A 273 -5.83 -7.58 30.49
CA LEU A 273 -6.17 -7.03 29.16
C LEU A 273 -7.43 -7.69 28.61
N ALA A 274 -7.51 -9.01 28.60
CA ALA A 274 -8.69 -9.74 28.11
C ALA A 274 -9.95 -9.41 28.94
N ARG A 275 -9.80 -9.26 30.27
CA ARG A 275 -10.89 -8.85 31.17
C ARG A 275 -11.37 -7.43 30.86
N PHE A 276 -10.46 -6.49 30.66
CA PHE A 276 -10.80 -5.12 30.29
C PHE A 276 -11.50 -5.07 28.92
N GLU A 277 -10.98 -5.73 27.90
CA GLU A 277 -11.60 -5.74 26.56
C GLU A 277 -13.00 -6.35 26.56
N ALA A 278 -13.28 -7.31 27.43
CA ALA A 278 -14.62 -7.88 27.64
C ALA A 278 -15.54 -7.04 28.53
N SER A 279 -15.04 -6.02 29.19
CA SER A 279 -15.77 -5.23 30.18
C SER A 279 -16.88 -4.36 29.58
N GLU A 280 -17.87 -4.00 30.38
CA GLU A 280 -18.92 -3.06 30.03
C GLU A 280 -18.34 -1.65 29.81
N GLU A 281 -17.39 -1.22 30.64
CA GLU A 281 -16.71 0.07 30.52
C GLU A 281 -15.99 0.23 29.17
N SER A 282 -15.26 -0.79 28.74
CA SER A 282 -14.61 -0.81 27.42
C SER A 282 -15.62 -0.62 26.29
N ARG A 283 -16.72 -1.37 26.32
CA ARG A 283 -17.80 -1.27 25.32
C ARG A 283 -18.48 0.09 25.32
N GLU A 284 -18.79 0.64 26.50
CA GLU A 284 -19.40 1.96 26.61
C GLU A 284 -18.51 3.06 26.05
N LEU A 285 -17.21 3.07 26.39
CA LEU A 285 -16.24 4.04 25.85
C LEU A 285 -16.12 3.95 24.34
N LEU A 286 -16.00 2.76 23.77
CA LEU A 286 -15.94 2.56 22.33
C LEU A 286 -17.26 2.94 21.64
N ASN A 287 -18.41 2.63 22.24
CA ASN A 287 -19.71 3.02 21.70
C ASN A 287 -19.87 4.55 21.71
N LYS A 288 -19.49 5.21 22.80
CA LYS A 288 -19.49 6.67 22.90
C LYS A 288 -18.58 7.30 21.85
N TYR A 289 -17.36 6.79 21.70
CA TYR A 289 -16.43 7.22 20.66
C TYR A 289 -17.05 7.11 19.26
N ARG A 290 -17.61 5.94 18.93
CA ARG A 290 -18.17 5.68 17.60
C ARG A 290 -19.41 6.52 17.32
N SER A 291 -20.35 6.62 18.26
CA SER A 291 -21.59 7.39 18.08
C SER A 291 -21.31 8.87 17.92
N LYS A 292 -20.49 9.46 18.81
CA LYS A 292 -20.16 10.88 18.74
C LYS A 292 -19.39 11.26 17.49
N ARG A 293 -18.46 10.40 17.06
CA ARG A 293 -17.76 10.54 15.79
C ARG A 293 -18.71 10.47 14.59
N LYS A 294 -19.65 9.51 14.59
CA LYS A 294 -20.66 9.36 13.54
C LYS A 294 -21.59 10.58 13.45
N GLU A 295 -22.05 11.09 14.60
CA GLU A 295 -22.87 12.30 14.68
C GLU A 295 -22.12 13.53 14.11
N ALA A 296 -20.87 13.74 14.51
CA ALA A 296 -20.04 14.84 14.01
C ALA A 296 -19.79 14.74 12.49
N ILE A 297 -19.50 13.54 11.99
CA ILE A 297 -19.33 13.27 10.57
C ILE A 297 -20.64 13.55 9.80
N ALA A 298 -21.78 13.14 10.34
CA ALA A 298 -23.08 13.38 9.71
C ALA A 298 -23.41 14.86 9.52
N ILE A 299 -22.86 15.74 10.35
CA ILE A 299 -23.01 17.20 10.20
C ILE A 299 -22.08 17.75 9.11
N THR A 300 -20.83 17.32 9.10
CA THR A 300 -19.75 17.97 8.31
C THR A 300 -19.40 17.27 7.01
N SER A 301 -19.78 16.00 6.87
CA SER A 301 -19.49 15.24 5.66
C SER A 301 -20.68 15.29 4.71
N ASP A 302 -20.35 15.44 3.47
CA ASP A 302 -21.30 15.38 2.39
C ASP A 302 -21.88 13.98 2.20
N PRO A 303 -23.07 13.85 1.66
CA PRO A 303 -23.64 12.56 1.31
C PRO A 303 -22.76 11.91 0.23
N GLN A 304 -22.16 10.81 0.59
CA GLN A 304 -21.26 10.07 -0.31
C GLN A 304 -21.43 8.56 -0.12
N GLU A 305 -21.23 7.86 -1.20
CA GLU A 305 -21.06 6.42 -1.23
C GLU A 305 -19.64 6.07 -1.60
N ARG A 306 -19.25 4.84 -1.30
CA ARG A 306 -17.97 4.27 -1.66
C ARG A 306 -18.15 2.84 -2.14
N GLY A 307 -17.31 2.44 -3.08
CA GLY A 307 -17.29 1.08 -3.60
C GLY A 307 -15.89 0.68 -4.04
N ASP A 308 -15.68 -0.60 -4.09
CA ASP A 308 -14.47 -1.19 -4.61
C ASP A 308 -14.75 -1.66 -6.05
N PHE A 309 -13.82 -1.37 -6.96
CA PHE A 309 -13.97 -1.59 -8.40
C PHE A 309 -12.68 -2.15 -8.98
N VAL A 310 -12.83 -2.77 -10.16
CA VAL A 310 -11.71 -3.08 -11.04
C VAL A 310 -11.96 -2.37 -12.36
N TRP A 311 -11.00 -1.55 -12.79
CA TRP A 311 -11.00 -0.86 -14.07
C TRP A 311 -10.06 -1.55 -15.04
N LEU A 312 -10.50 -1.68 -16.27
CA LEU A 312 -9.67 -2.12 -17.37
C LEU A 312 -9.25 -0.90 -18.20
N PHE A 313 -7.95 -0.68 -18.32
CA PHE A 313 -7.35 0.31 -19.20
C PHE A 313 -6.66 -0.43 -20.34
N ARG A 314 -7.27 -0.39 -21.52
CA ARG A 314 -6.72 -1.02 -22.71
C ARG A 314 -5.67 -0.12 -23.36
N ARG A 315 -4.52 -0.70 -23.62
CA ARG A 315 -3.52 -0.10 -24.50
C ARG A 315 -4.01 -0.20 -25.94
N LYS A 316 -3.70 0.82 -26.76
CA LYS A 316 -4.11 0.90 -28.18
C LYS A 316 -2.89 1.16 -29.04
#